data_c3db94ea5e7dae7d170c244bf7b71450
#
_entry.id   c3db94ea5e7dae7d170c244bf7b71450
#
_cell.length_a   1.000
_cell.length_b   1.000
_cell.length_c   1.000
_cell.angle_alpha   90.00
_cell.angle_beta   90.00
_cell.angle_gamma   90.00
#
_symmetry.space_group_name_H-M   'P 1'
#
loop_
_entity.id
_entity.type
_entity.pdbx_description
1 polymer ?
#
loop_
_entity_poly.entity_id
_entity_poly.type
_entity_poly.pdbx_seq_one_letter_code
_entity_poly.pdbx_strand_id
1 'polypeptide(L)'
;MTDRWVCLDVGETLIDETRIWSLWADELGVPRLTFLAALGAVIARGGEHRDVFPIFGADDWRQRLLAVERAYGGFTDADLYPDAHRAFAGLRQRGYRLAIVANQPEARAEQLRALGFDAEVMAMSDGMGVSKPDSAFFDQALGLMGSPEPAAVAYVGDRVDNDVLPSIAAGMRAVWLRRGPWGVIQRLPESARPALVVESLDELVERIGEAW
;
A
#
# COMPACT_ATOMS: atom_id res chain seq x y z
N MET A 1 4.40 -21.08 18.36
CA MET A 1 4.38 -19.86 17.55
C MET A 1 3.61 -20.22 16.30
N THR A 2 2.56 -19.49 15.98
CA THR A 2 1.82 -19.71 14.74
C THR A 2 2.68 -19.18 13.60
N ASP A 3 2.92 -19.98 12.55
CA ASP A 3 3.68 -19.58 11.36
C ASP A 3 2.84 -18.67 10.44
N ARG A 4 2.17 -17.68 11.05
CA ARG A 4 1.28 -16.73 10.38
C ARG A 4 2.01 -15.45 10.03
N TRP A 5 1.77 -14.97 8.84
CA TRP A 5 2.35 -13.74 8.30
C TRP A 5 1.33 -12.61 8.25
N VAL A 6 1.81 -11.40 8.51
CA VAL A 6 1.11 -10.17 8.14
C VAL A 6 1.99 -9.45 7.12
N CYS A 7 1.50 -9.39 5.89
CA CYS A 7 2.15 -8.71 4.77
C CYS A 7 1.46 -7.35 4.57
N LEU A 8 2.22 -6.27 4.70
CA LEU A 8 1.71 -4.91 4.64
C LEU A 8 2.05 -4.27 3.29
N ASP A 9 1.10 -3.56 2.69
CA ASP A 9 1.36 -2.56 1.67
C ASP A 9 2.05 -1.33 2.28
N VAL A 10 2.40 -0.33 1.46
CA VAL A 10 3.16 0.87 1.87
C VAL A 10 2.33 2.12 1.72
N GLY A 11 1.95 2.51 0.49
CA GLY A 11 1.19 3.72 0.22
C GLY A 11 -0.18 3.66 0.90
N GLU A 12 -0.59 4.73 1.55
CA GLU A 12 -1.86 4.81 2.29
C GLU A 12 -2.08 3.66 3.31
N THR A 13 -1.05 2.86 3.55
CA THR A 13 -1.01 1.82 4.59
C THR A 13 -0.04 2.19 5.71
N LEU A 14 1.23 2.36 5.42
CA LEU A 14 2.27 2.83 6.36
C LEU A 14 2.59 4.31 6.13
N ILE A 15 2.51 4.77 4.90
CA ILE A 15 2.90 6.09 4.42
C ILE A 15 1.66 6.86 3.95
N ASP A 16 1.47 8.07 4.47
CA ASP A 16 0.56 9.08 3.96
C ASP A 16 1.18 9.71 2.71
N GLU A 17 0.57 9.49 1.56
CA GLU A 17 1.09 9.95 0.27
C GLU A 17 0.73 11.43 -0.05
N THR A 18 0.16 12.17 0.90
CA THR A 18 -0.23 13.58 0.69
C THR A 18 0.95 14.42 0.17
N ARG A 19 2.16 14.20 0.68
CA ARG A 19 3.34 14.98 0.28
C ARG A 19 3.75 14.72 -1.17
N ILE A 20 3.80 13.47 -1.61
CA ILE A 20 4.17 13.16 -3.00
C ILE A 20 3.12 13.70 -3.99
N TRP A 21 1.83 13.56 -3.68
CA TRP A 21 0.77 14.11 -4.52
C TRP A 21 0.73 15.64 -4.53
N SER A 22 1.11 16.28 -3.40
CA SER A 22 1.29 17.74 -3.35
C SER A 22 2.45 18.22 -4.22
N LEU A 23 3.55 17.48 -4.25
CA LEU A 23 4.69 17.80 -5.14
C LEU A 23 4.33 17.65 -6.61
N TRP A 24 3.50 16.66 -6.97
CA TRP A 24 2.96 16.57 -8.32
C TRP A 24 2.11 17.79 -8.69
N ALA A 25 1.26 18.26 -7.79
CA ALA A 25 0.47 19.47 -8.01
C ALA A 25 1.38 20.69 -8.22
N ASP A 26 2.40 20.84 -7.39
CA ASP A 26 3.38 21.95 -7.48
C ASP A 26 4.17 21.88 -8.80
N GLU A 27 4.64 20.72 -9.22
CA GLU A 27 5.36 20.49 -10.49
C GLU A 27 4.50 20.88 -11.71
N LEU A 28 3.19 20.62 -11.62
CA LEU A 28 2.25 20.96 -12.69
C LEU A 28 1.74 22.40 -12.61
N GLY A 29 2.10 23.15 -11.57
CA GLY A 29 1.57 24.50 -11.32
C GLY A 29 0.06 24.53 -11.03
N VAL A 30 -0.50 23.44 -10.49
CA VAL A 30 -1.91 23.30 -10.15
C VAL A 30 -2.10 23.49 -8.65
N PRO A 31 -3.12 24.24 -8.18
CA PRO A 31 -3.41 24.28 -6.75
C PRO A 31 -3.61 22.88 -6.17
N ARG A 32 -2.94 22.59 -5.05
CA ARG A 32 -2.94 21.25 -4.43
C ARG A 32 -4.34 20.70 -4.19
N LEU A 33 -5.25 21.51 -3.66
CA LEU A 33 -6.65 21.10 -3.46
C LEU A 33 -7.31 20.69 -4.78
N THR A 34 -7.07 21.42 -5.86
CA THR A 34 -7.65 21.12 -7.18
C THR A 34 -7.11 19.79 -7.72
N PHE A 35 -5.80 19.55 -7.57
CA PHE A 35 -5.16 18.31 -8.01
C PHE A 35 -5.69 17.11 -7.21
N LEU A 36 -5.71 17.21 -5.87
CA LEU A 36 -6.19 16.13 -5.01
C LEU A 36 -7.68 15.83 -5.22
N ALA A 37 -8.51 16.86 -5.47
CA ALA A 37 -9.91 16.66 -5.81
C ALA A 37 -10.08 15.93 -7.16
N ALA A 38 -9.26 16.25 -8.16
CA ALA A 38 -9.25 15.55 -9.44
C ALA A 38 -8.80 14.09 -9.29
N LEU A 39 -7.76 13.83 -8.49
CA LEU A 39 -7.31 12.49 -8.14
C LEU A 39 -8.45 11.68 -7.50
N GLY A 40 -9.14 12.24 -6.50
CA GLY A 40 -10.30 11.60 -5.89
C GLY A 40 -11.42 11.32 -6.89
N ALA A 41 -11.65 12.21 -7.85
CA ALA A 41 -12.65 12.00 -8.92
C ALA A 41 -12.24 10.88 -9.91
N VAL A 42 -10.95 10.72 -10.17
CA VAL A 42 -10.41 9.59 -10.96
C VAL A 42 -10.66 8.28 -10.23
N ILE A 43 -10.31 8.20 -8.95
CA ILE A 43 -10.51 7.02 -8.10
C ILE A 43 -11.99 6.63 -8.05
N ALA A 44 -12.89 7.61 -7.88
CA ALA A 44 -14.34 7.38 -7.81
C ALA A 44 -14.94 6.77 -9.10
N ARG A 45 -14.25 6.96 -10.23
CA ARG A 45 -14.62 6.40 -11.54
C ARG A 45 -13.94 5.05 -11.84
N GLY A 46 -13.15 4.52 -10.90
CA GLY A 46 -12.38 3.30 -11.08
C GLY A 46 -11.13 3.47 -11.95
N GLY A 47 -10.64 4.71 -12.10
CA GLY A 47 -9.41 5.00 -12.82
C GLY A 47 -8.15 4.77 -11.99
N GLU A 48 -7.02 4.66 -12.68
CA GLU A 48 -5.71 4.60 -12.06
C GLU A 48 -5.23 6.01 -11.67
N HIS A 49 -4.37 6.09 -10.65
CA HIS A 49 -3.84 7.39 -10.20
C HIS A 49 -3.19 8.21 -11.33
N ARG A 50 -2.61 7.53 -12.34
CA ARG A 50 -1.97 8.17 -13.50
C ARG A 50 -2.95 8.90 -14.42
N ASP A 51 -4.23 8.54 -14.35
CA ASP A 51 -5.28 9.16 -15.17
C ASP A 51 -5.62 10.58 -14.71
N VAL A 52 -5.06 11.03 -13.59
CA VAL A 52 -5.16 12.42 -13.13
C VAL A 52 -4.34 13.38 -14.00
N PHE A 53 -3.21 12.94 -14.53
CA PHE A 53 -2.27 13.81 -15.26
C PHE A 53 -2.85 14.38 -16.55
N PRO A 54 -3.53 13.60 -17.42
CA PRO A 54 -4.18 14.13 -18.62
C PRO A 54 -5.23 15.22 -18.34
N ILE A 55 -5.87 15.19 -17.17
CA ILE A 55 -6.86 16.23 -16.76
C ILE A 55 -6.21 17.62 -16.78
N PHE A 56 -4.91 17.68 -16.50
CA PHE A 56 -4.11 18.92 -16.47
C PHE A 56 -3.19 19.07 -17.68
N GLY A 57 -3.43 18.31 -18.76
CA GLY A 57 -2.63 18.38 -19.97
C GLY A 57 -1.20 17.86 -19.82
N ALA A 58 -0.95 17.02 -18.83
CA ALA A 58 0.38 16.47 -18.52
C ALA A 58 0.52 15.01 -19.01
N ASP A 59 0.25 14.77 -20.29
CA ASP A 59 0.43 13.43 -20.90
C ASP A 59 1.90 12.99 -20.86
N ASP A 60 2.82 13.93 -20.74
CA ASP A 60 4.27 13.74 -20.61
C ASP A 60 4.74 13.53 -19.15
N TRP A 61 3.86 13.26 -18.19
CA TRP A 61 4.17 13.18 -16.76
C TRP A 61 5.39 12.32 -16.44
N ARG A 62 5.67 11.27 -17.25
CA ARG A 62 6.84 10.41 -17.05
C ARG A 62 8.16 11.16 -17.16
N GLN A 63 8.22 12.22 -17.99
CA GLN A 63 9.41 13.06 -18.12
C GLN A 63 9.65 13.92 -16.88
N ARG A 64 8.60 14.19 -16.10
CA ARG A 64 8.63 14.97 -14.85
C ARG A 64 8.90 14.12 -13.62
N LEU A 65 8.75 12.80 -13.71
CA LEU A 65 8.89 11.88 -12.58
C LEU A 65 10.21 12.09 -11.83
N LEU A 66 11.32 12.22 -12.55
CA LEU A 66 12.63 12.40 -11.94
C LEU A 66 12.74 13.72 -11.13
N ALA A 67 12.10 14.79 -11.60
CA ALA A 67 12.08 16.07 -10.88
C ALA A 67 11.26 15.93 -9.58
N VAL A 68 10.09 15.34 -9.65
CA VAL A 68 9.23 15.09 -8.48
C VAL A 68 9.92 14.15 -7.48
N GLU A 69 10.53 13.06 -7.94
CA GLU A 69 11.26 12.14 -7.06
C GLU A 69 12.45 12.81 -6.35
N ARG A 70 13.17 13.69 -7.05
CA ARG A 70 14.25 14.49 -6.44
C ARG A 70 13.71 15.46 -5.39
N ALA A 71 12.61 16.13 -5.67
CA ALA A 71 11.95 17.04 -4.72
C ALA A 71 11.38 16.28 -3.52
N TYR A 72 10.88 15.07 -3.75
CA TYR A 72 10.37 14.19 -2.71
C TYR A 72 11.49 13.74 -1.74
N GLY A 73 12.65 13.37 -2.27
CA GLY A 73 13.80 12.94 -1.47
C GLY A 73 13.61 11.62 -0.73
N GLY A 74 12.51 10.92 -0.96
CA GLY A 74 12.15 9.67 -0.30
C GLY A 74 11.24 9.84 0.92
N PHE A 75 10.97 8.74 1.61
CA PHE A 75 10.15 8.72 2.81
C PHE A 75 10.85 9.37 3.99
N THR A 76 10.08 10.07 4.82
CA THR A 76 10.52 10.67 6.08
C THR A 76 9.56 10.29 7.20
N ASP A 77 9.95 10.50 8.46
CA ASP A 77 9.07 10.27 9.62
C ASP A 77 7.75 11.04 9.52
N ALA A 78 7.76 12.22 8.87
CA ALA A 78 6.57 13.04 8.69
C ALA A 78 5.56 12.43 7.69
N ASP A 79 5.97 11.46 6.89
CA ASP A 79 5.08 10.76 5.97
C ASP A 79 4.44 9.53 6.61
N LEU A 80 4.91 9.11 7.79
CA LEU A 80 4.34 7.94 8.45
C LEU A 80 2.97 8.23 9.03
N TYR A 81 2.04 7.31 8.82
CA TYR A 81 0.81 7.33 9.62
C TYR A 81 1.14 7.18 11.11
N PRO A 82 0.44 7.91 12.00
CA PRO A 82 0.77 7.95 13.42
C PRO A 82 0.72 6.60 14.14
N ASP A 83 0.03 5.62 13.57
CA ASP A 83 -0.12 4.26 14.09
C ASP A 83 0.89 3.25 13.50
N ALA A 84 1.64 3.60 12.45
CA ALA A 84 2.46 2.68 11.70
C ALA A 84 3.50 1.92 12.57
N HIS A 85 4.32 2.64 13.32
CA HIS A 85 5.36 2.03 14.16
C HIS A 85 4.81 1.18 15.30
N ARG A 86 3.81 1.70 16.03
CA ARG A 86 3.25 0.96 17.17
C ARG A 86 2.49 -0.28 16.72
N ALA A 87 1.81 -0.20 15.57
CA ALA A 87 1.12 -1.34 15.00
C ALA A 87 2.11 -2.42 14.52
N PHE A 88 3.17 -2.03 13.83
CA PHE A 88 4.23 -2.94 13.40
C PHE A 88 4.86 -3.68 14.59
N ALA A 89 5.20 -2.95 15.65
CA ALA A 89 5.70 -3.53 16.89
C ALA A 89 4.67 -4.43 17.58
N GLY A 90 3.40 -4.01 17.64
CA GLY A 90 2.30 -4.76 18.24
C GLY A 90 2.02 -6.09 17.55
N LEU A 91 2.05 -6.11 16.20
CA LEU A 91 1.92 -7.34 15.42
C LEU A 91 3.06 -8.32 15.72
N ARG A 92 4.32 -7.81 15.77
CA ARG A 92 5.49 -8.63 16.12
C ARG A 92 5.38 -9.20 17.54
N GLN A 93 4.97 -8.39 18.53
CA GLN A 93 4.77 -8.84 19.92
C GLN A 93 3.70 -9.93 20.05
N ARG A 94 2.71 -9.94 19.16
CA ARG A 94 1.70 -11.00 19.08
C ARG A 94 2.20 -12.29 18.39
N GLY A 95 3.46 -12.30 17.94
CA GLY A 95 4.11 -13.46 17.34
C GLY A 95 3.86 -13.66 15.85
N TYR A 96 3.35 -12.65 15.14
CA TYR A 96 3.24 -12.67 13.68
C TYR A 96 4.60 -12.41 13.04
N ARG A 97 4.87 -13.10 11.94
CA ARG A 97 5.96 -12.79 11.03
C ARG A 97 5.54 -11.63 10.14
N LEU A 98 6.46 -10.71 9.86
CA LEU A 98 6.11 -9.47 9.15
C LEU A 98 6.81 -9.38 7.80
N ALA A 99 6.03 -9.06 6.78
CA ALA A 99 6.50 -8.72 5.45
C ALA A 99 5.98 -7.32 5.05
N ILE A 100 6.75 -6.61 4.22
CA ILE A 100 6.31 -5.40 3.53
C ILE A 100 6.56 -5.64 2.04
N VAL A 101 5.48 -5.76 1.26
CA VAL A 101 5.57 -6.00 -0.19
C VAL A 101 4.57 -5.08 -0.91
N ALA A 102 5.08 -4.19 -1.75
CA ALA A 102 4.29 -3.07 -2.26
C ALA A 102 4.64 -2.66 -3.70
N ASN A 103 3.70 -1.96 -4.35
CA ASN A 103 3.96 -1.29 -5.63
C ASN A 103 4.75 0.01 -5.41
N GLN A 104 6.06 -0.10 -5.32
CA GLN A 104 6.96 1.02 -5.04
C GLN A 104 8.29 0.87 -5.81
N PRO A 105 9.04 1.99 -6.00
CA PRO A 105 10.45 1.93 -6.40
C PRO A 105 11.29 1.12 -5.42
N GLU A 106 12.28 0.36 -5.94
CA GLU A 106 13.12 -0.52 -5.11
C GLU A 106 13.81 0.22 -3.94
N ALA A 107 14.26 1.46 -4.19
CA ALA A 107 14.92 2.28 -3.17
C ALA A 107 14.05 2.53 -1.90
N ARG A 108 12.73 2.39 -1.98
CA ARG A 108 11.82 2.56 -0.84
C ARG A 108 12.04 1.51 0.25
N ALA A 109 12.53 0.32 -0.11
CA ALA A 109 12.84 -0.71 0.86
C ALA A 109 13.93 -0.24 1.86
N GLU A 110 15.00 0.39 1.38
CA GLU A 110 16.03 0.94 2.27
C GLU A 110 15.52 2.11 3.11
N GLN A 111 14.69 2.96 2.52
CA GLN A 111 14.10 4.09 3.26
C GLN A 111 13.21 3.62 4.41
N LEU A 112 12.37 2.58 4.19
CA LEU A 112 11.56 1.98 5.26
C LEU A 112 12.43 1.34 6.35
N ARG A 113 13.54 0.68 5.97
CA ARG A 113 14.50 0.18 6.97
C ARG A 113 15.12 1.31 7.79
N ALA A 114 15.52 2.40 7.14
CA ALA A 114 16.05 3.58 7.81
C ALA A 114 15.04 4.24 8.75
N LEU A 115 13.75 4.16 8.44
CA LEU A 115 12.65 4.58 9.30
C LEU A 115 12.33 3.55 10.41
N GLY A 116 13.07 2.45 10.54
CA GLY A 116 12.93 1.50 11.64
C GLY A 116 11.96 0.33 11.38
N PHE A 117 11.50 0.12 10.15
CA PHE A 117 10.74 -1.08 9.80
C PHE A 117 11.68 -2.25 9.51
N ASP A 118 11.77 -3.16 10.47
CA ASP A 118 12.60 -4.38 10.38
C ASP A 118 11.68 -5.58 10.06
N ALA A 119 11.16 -5.65 8.82
CA ALA A 119 10.39 -6.78 8.34
C ALA A 119 11.30 -7.93 7.88
N GLU A 120 10.87 -9.19 8.09
CA GLU A 120 11.63 -10.36 7.63
C GLU A 120 11.72 -10.41 6.10
N VAL A 121 10.69 -9.95 5.42
CA VAL A 121 10.66 -9.78 3.96
C VAL A 121 10.29 -8.34 3.65
N MET A 122 11.08 -7.70 2.79
CA MET A 122 10.80 -6.36 2.29
C MET A 122 11.14 -6.33 0.80
N ALA A 123 10.12 -6.20 -0.05
CA ALA A 123 10.26 -6.22 -1.50
C ALA A 123 9.35 -5.20 -2.16
N MET A 124 9.84 -4.57 -3.22
CA MET A 124 9.12 -3.56 -3.99
C MET A 124 8.94 -4.04 -5.43
N SER A 125 7.83 -3.66 -6.05
CA SER A 125 7.47 -4.09 -7.40
C SER A 125 8.55 -3.84 -8.45
N ASP A 126 9.29 -2.74 -8.34
CA ASP A 126 10.39 -2.44 -9.28
C ASP A 126 11.48 -3.50 -9.21
N GLY A 127 11.90 -3.91 -8.01
CA GLY A 127 12.89 -4.97 -7.83
C GLY A 127 12.36 -6.37 -8.18
N MET A 128 11.05 -6.58 -8.01
CA MET A 128 10.38 -7.83 -8.36
C MET A 128 10.12 -7.97 -9.87
N GLY A 129 10.09 -6.86 -10.62
CA GLY A 129 9.73 -6.85 -12.04
C GLY A 129 8.26 -7.14 -12.32
N VAL A 130 7.41 -7.14 -11.31
CA VAL A 130 5.97 -7.37 -11.38
C VAL A 130 5.25 -6.52 -10.35
N SER A 131 4.03 -6.10 -10.64
CA SER A 131 3.26 -5.20 -9.77
C SER A 131 1.82 -5.68 -9.57
N LYS A 132 1.23 -5.31 -8.45
CA LYS A 132 -0.22 -5.48 -8.22
C LYS A 132 -1.00 -4.74 -9.32
N PRO A 133 -2.12 -5.28 -9.78
CA PRO A 133 -2.85 -6.46 -9.27
C PRO A 133 -2.47 -7.79 -9.93
N ASP A 134 -1.34 -7.90 -10.65
CA ASP A 134 -0.93 -9.16 -11.30
C ASP A 134 -0.78 -10.28 -10.25
N SER A 135 -1.35 -11.46 -10.55
CA SER A 135 -1.25 -12.63 -9.67
C SER A 135 0.20 -13.05 -9.41
N ALA A 136 1.09 -12.87 -10.39
CA ALA A 136 2.53 -13.16 -10.25
C ALA A 136 3.19 -12.33 -9.14
N PHE A 137 2.67 -11.14 -8.81
CA PHE A 137 3.15 -10.36 -7.67
C PHE A 137 2.92 -11.12 -6.36
N PHE A 138 1.72 -11.67 -6.16
CA PHE A 138 1.37 -12.39 -4.93
C PHE A 138 2.09 -13.74 -4.85
N ASP A 139 2.27 -14.43 -5.99
CA ASP A 139 3.05 -15.67 -6.06
C ASP A 139 4.52 -15.43 -5.67
N GLN A 140 5.13 -14.34 -6.19
CA GLN A 140 6.49 -13.96 -5.79
C GLN A 140 6.57 -13.54 -4.32
N ALA A 141 5.58 -12.78 -3.82
CA ALA A 141 5.54 -12.39 -2.41
C ALA A 141 5.48 -13.63 -1.49
N LEU A 142 4.65 -14.62 -1.82
CA LEU A 142 4.63 -15.90 -1.11
C LEU A 142 5.99 -16.61 -1.18
N GLY A 143 6.60 -16.66 -2.35
CA GLY A 143 7.93 -17.24 -2.54
C GLY A 143 9.00 -16.60 -1.64
N LEU A 144 9.03 -15.27 -1.56
CA LEU A 144 9.94 -14.50 -0.71
C LEU A 144 9.71 -14.77 0.79
N MET A 145 8.47 -15.04 1.19
CA MET A 145 8.12 -15.43 2.57
C MET A 145 8.44 -16.91 2.90
N GLY A 146 9.05 -17.65 1.97
CA GLY A 146 9.36 -19.08 2.15
C GLY A 146 8.22 -20.01 1.78
N SER A 147 7.32 -19.57 0.92
CA SER A 147 6.17 -20.32 0.38
C SER A 147 5.23 -20.87 1.48
N PRO A 148 4.77 -20.03 2.41
CA PRO A 148 3.76 -20.46 3.35
C PRO A 148 2.46 -20.79 2.62
N GLU A 149 1.56 -21.55 3.26
CA GLU A 149 0.20 -21.70 2.77
C GLU A 149 -0.45 -20.31 2.63
N PRO A 150 -1.05 -19.94 1.48
CA PRO A 150 -1.62 -18.61 1.29
C PRO A 150 -2.60 -18.20 2.41
N ALA A 151 -3.39 -19.15 2.91
CA ALA A 151 -4.31 -18.93 4.02
C ALA A 151 -3.62 -18.62 5.36
N ALA A 152 -2.31 -18.78 5.47
CA ALA A 152 -1.51 -18.38 6.63
C ALA A 152 -0.98 -16.94 6.52
N VAL A 153 -1.25 -16.24 5.42
CA VAL A 153 -0.80 -14.87 5.16
C VAL A 153 -1.99 -13.92 5.15
N ALA A 154 -1.97 -12.92 6.03
CA ALA A 154 -2.87 -11.76 5.95
C ALA A 154 -2.19 -10.68 5.10
N TYR A 155 -2.80 -10.31 3.97
CA TYR A 155 -2.33 -9.18 3.15
C TYR A 155 -3.16 -7.95 3.50
N VAL A 156 -2.49 -6.87 3.92
CA VAL A 156 -3.12 -5.64 4.42
C VAL A 156 -2.84 -4.50 3.43
N GLY A 157 -3.88 -3.88 2.92
CA GLY A 157 -3.76 -2.72 2.04
C GLY A 157 -5.06 -1.94 1.95
N ASP A 158 -5.00 -0.74 1.37
CA ASP A 158 -6.12 0.19 1.30
C ASP A 158 -6.93 0.05 0.00
N ARG A 159 -6.32 -0.48 -1.07
CA ARG A 159 -6.94 -0.54 -2.39
C ARG A 159 -7.72 -1.83 -2.61
N VAL A 160 -9.00 -1.67 -2.92
CA VAL A 160 -9.86 -2.83 -3.24
C VAL A 160 -9.37 -3.55 -4.50
N ASP A 161 -9.00 -2.82 -5.54
CA ASP A 161 -8.57 -3.33 -6.84
C ASP A 161 -7.16 -3.92 -6.84
N ASN A 162 -6.23 -3.34 -6.09
CA ASN A 162 -4.82 -3.73 -6.07
C ASN A 162 -4.47 -4.69 -4.93
N ASP A 163 -5.14 -4.57 -3.77
CA ASP A 163 -4.76 -5.31 -2.58
C ASP A 163 -5.79 -6.37 -2.23
N VAL A 164 -7.06 -5.96 -2.07
CA VAL A 164 -8.09 -6.83 -1.48
C VAL A 164 -8.50 -7.94 -2.44
N LEU A 165 -8.97 -7.58 -3.63
CA LEU A 165 -9.46 -8.58 -4.59
C LEU A 165 -8.38 -9.55 -5.05
N PRO A 166 -7.16 -9.08 -5.44
CA PRO A 166 -6.14 -9.99 -5.91
C PRO A 166 -5.54 -10.84 -4.78
N SER A 167 -5.44 -10.35 -3.54
CA SER A 167 -4.99 -11.20 -2.43
C SER A 167 -6.03 -12.28 -2.05
N ILE A 168 -7.33 -11.98 -2.16
CA ILE A 168 -8.39 -13.01 -2.06
C ILE A 168 -8.21 -14.06 -3.16
N ALA A 169 -7.98 -13.61 -4.41
CA ALA A 169 -7.78 -14.52 -5.54
C ALA A 169 -6.53 -15.40 -5.37
N ALA A 170 -5.49 -14.90 -4.72
CA ALA A 170 -4.29 -15.65 -4.36
C ALA A 170 -4.49 -16.60 -3.15
N GLY A 171 -5.68 -16.66 -2.56
CA GLY A 171 -5.98 -17.51 -1.40
C GLY A 171 -5.50 -16.97 -0.06
N MET A 172 -5.01 -15.73 -0.04
CA MET A 172 -4.59 -15.07 1.21
C MET A 172 -5.78 -14.55 2.01
N ARG A 173 -5.54 -14.16 3.25
CA ARG A 173 -6.47 -13.48 4.14
C ARG A 173 -6.41 -11.98 3.85
N ALA A 174 -7.25 -11.47 2.95
CA ALA A 174 -7.28 -10.05 2.63
C ALA A 174 -7.77 -9.24 3.84
N VAL A 175 -7.02 -8.21 4.20
CA VAL A 175 -7.43 -7.21 5.19
C VAL A 175 -7.57 -5.87 4.48
N TRP A 176 -8.78 -5.35 4.44
CA TRP A 176 -9.02 -4.04 3.87
C TRP A 176 -8.87 -2.95 4.91
N LEU A 177 -7.86 -2.11 4.74
CA LEU A 177 -7.63 -0.92 5.56
C LEU A 177 -8.33 0.26 4.89
N ARG A 178 -9.42 0.74 5.49
CA ARG A 178 -10.23 1.85 4.99
C ARG A 178 -9.60 3.20 5.33
N ARG A 179 -8.46 3.47 4.71
CA ARG A 179 -7.64 4.66 4.92
C ARG A 179 -7.23 5.23 3.56
N GLY A 180 -6.84 6.51 3.54
CA GLY A 180 -6.45 7.19 2.32
C GLY A 180 -7.56 7.32 1.27
N PRO A 181 -7.26 7.93 0.12
CA PRO A 181 -8.29 8.21 -0.89
C PRO A 181 -8.95 6.94 -1.42
N TRP A 182 -8.16 5.88 -1.70
CA TRP A 182 -8.71 4.63 -2.24
C TRP A 182 -9.55 3.88 -1.21
N GLY A 183 -9.04 3.69 0.01
CA GLY A 183 -9.75 2.99 1.07
C GLY A 183 -11.06 3.65 1.46
N VAL A 184 -11.17 4.98 1.31
CA VAL A 184 -12.39 5.74 1.60
C VAL A 184 -13.36 5.77 0.42
N ILE A 185 -12.85 5.88 -0.81
CA ILE A 185 -13.68 6.10 -2.01
C ILE A 185 -14.11 4.78 -2.66
N GLN A 186 -13.20 3.80 -2.77
CA GLN A 186 -13.51 2.52 -3.41
C GLN A 186 -14.57 1.73 -2.62
N ARG A 187 -15.25 0.85 -3.31
CA ARG A 187 -16.27 0.00 -2.71
C ARG A 187 -15.99 -1.46 -3.03
N LEU A 188 -16.19 -2.31 -2.03
CA LEU A 188 -16.13 -3.76 -2.23
C LEU A 188 -17.30 -4.21 -3.09
N PRO A 189 -17.06 -5.06 -4.10
CA PRO A 189 -18.12 -5.81 -4.76
C PRO A 189 -18.91 -6.65 -3.74
N GLU A 190 -20.22 -6.81 -3.96
CA GLU A 190 -21.07 -7.61 -3.05
C GLU A 190 -20.60 -9.07 -2.87
N SER A 191 -19.89 -9.60 -3.86
CA SER A 191 -19.32 -10.95 -3.83
C SER A 191 -18.01 -11.05 -3.04
N ALA A 192 -17.29 -9.94 -2.82
CA ALA A 192 -16.01 -9.96 -2.14
C ALA A 192 -16.18 -10.12 -0.61
N ARG A 193 -15.34 -10.96 -0.02
CA ARG A 193 -15.33 -11.19 1.44
C ARG A 193 -13.90 -11.11 1.94
N PRO A 194 -13.41 -9.91 2.26
CA PRO A 194 -12.14 -9.80 2.98
C PRO A 194 -12.26 -10.49 4.35
N ALA A 195 -11.15 -11.01 4.83
CA ALA A 195 -11.11 -11.65 6.14
C ALA A 195 -11.34 -10.64 7.26
N LEU A 196 -10.93 -9.39 7.06
CA LEU A 196 -11.10 -8.31 8.03
C LEU A 196 -11.25 -6.97 7.30
N VAL A 197 -12.00 -6.04 7.89
CA VAL A 197 -12.08 -4.63 7.50
C VAL A 197 -11.75 -3.79 8.72
N VAL A 198 -10.81 -2.86 8.58
CA VAL A 198 -10.33 -1.99 9.66
C VAL A 198 -10.17 -0.55 9.19
N GLU A 199 -10.28 0.39 10.11
CA GLU A 199 -10.14 1.83 9.83
C GLU A 199 -8.73 2.36 10.22
N SER A 200 -7.94 1.54 10.95
CA SER A 200 -6.59 1.91 11.39
C SER A 200 -5.72 0.67 11.58
N LEU A 201 -4.40 0.88 11.64
CA LEU A 201 -3.46 -0.19 11.99
C LEU A 201 -3.54 -0.54 13.50
N ASP A 202 -3.98 0.36 14.36
CA ASP A 202 -4.26 0.03 15.76
C ASP A 202 -5.41 -0.98 15.85
N GLU A 203 -6.51 -0.74 15.13
CA GLU A 203 -7.62 -1.68 15.05
C GLU A 203 -7.18 -3.01 14.43
N LEU A 204 -6.29 -2.98 13.42
CA LEU A 204 -5.70 -4.20 12.88
C LEU A 204 -5.01 -5.01 13.97
N VAL A 205 -4.15 -4.38 14.80
CA VAL A 205 -3.45 -5.08 15.89
C VAL A 205 -4.43 -5.72 16.87
N GLU A 206 -5.50 -5.01 17.21
CA GLU A 206 -6.51 -5.53 18.15
C GLU A 206 -7.24 -6.74 17.58
N ARG A 207 -7.61 -6.69 16.31
CA ARG A 207 -8.53 -7.62 15.66
C ARG A 207 -7.89 -8.64 14.72
N ILE A 208 -6.58 -8.57 14.49
CA ILE A 208 -5.90 -9.44 13.50
C ILE A 208 -6.16 -10.93 13.72
N GLY A 209 -6.40 -11.35 14.96
CA GLY A 209 -6.78 -12.73 15.28
C GLY A 209 -8.08 -13.21 14.63
N GLU A 210 -8.99 -12.30 14.27
CA GLU A 210 -10.27 -12.59 13.61
C GLU A 210 -10.09 -12.96 12.12
N ALA A 211 -8.90 -12.70 11.53
CA ALA A 211 -8.63 -13.00 10.12
C ALA A 211 -8.48 -14.51 9.84
N TRP A 212 -8.36 -15.35 10.89
CA TRP A 212 -8.16 -16.81 10.77
C TRP A 212 -9.21 -17.62 11.51
#